data_0fcc852978e6fc3a0ca542429bd00e47
#
_entry.id   0fcc852978e6fc3a0ca542429bd00e47
#
_cell.length_a   1.000
_cell.length_b   1.000
_cell.length_c   1.000
_cell.angle_alpha   90.00
_cell.angle_beta   90.00
_cell.angle_gamma   90.00
#
_symmetry.space_group_name_H-M   'P 1'
#
loop_
_entity.id
_entity.type
_entity.pdbx_description
1 polymer ?
#
loop_
_entity_poly.entity_id
_entity_poly.type
_entity_poly.pdbx_seq_one_letter_code
_entity_poly.pdbx_strand_id
1 'polypeptide(L)'
;MESVVNTIKKLIVREYFYGIFATSLQKSFTEHIPTAGVRFDKKINNFCLDINKDFWMSLEPQHKLGVLKHELLHLAFFHLFEYENYI
;
A
#
# COMPACT_ATOMS: atom_id res chain seq x y z
N MET A 1 -0.19 -13.33 -0.71
CA MET A 1 0.72 -12.16 -0.79
C MET A 1 1.52 -12.08 -2.08
N GLU A 2 1.73 -13.19 -2.75
CA GLU A 2 2.46 -13.21 -4.03
C GLU A 2 1.83 -12.30 -5.08
N SER A 3 0.50 -12.26 -5.16
CA SER A 3 -0.21 -11.38 -6.09
C SER A 3 0.07 -9.90 -5.80
N VAL A 4 0.17 -9.53 -4.53
CA VAL A 4 0.52 -8.16 -4.15
C VAL A 4 1.94 -7.84 -4.59
N VAL A 5 2.88 -8.74 -4.33
CA VAL A 5 4.29 -8.58 -4.74
C VAL A 5 4.39 -8.44 -6.26
N ASN A 6 3.66 -9.26 -7.01
CA ASN A 6 3.66 -9.18 -8.47
C ASN A 6 3.10 -7.85 -8.97
N THR A 7 2.07 -7.32 -8.31
CA THR A 7 1.52 -6.01 -8.64
C THR A 7 2.53 -4.90 -8.38
N ILE A 8 3.28 -5.00 -7.28
CA ILE A 8 4.35 -4.04 -6.97
C ILE A 8 5.44 -4.09 -8.04
N LYS A 9 5.82 -5.28 -8.51
CA LYS A 9 6.81 -5.42 -9.58
C LYS A 9 6.36 -4.73 -10.86
N LYS A 10 5.08 -4.87 -11.22
CA LYS A 10 4.51 -4.17 -12.37
C LYS A 10 4.54 -2.66 -12.17
N LEU A 11 4.28 -2.22 -10.95
CA LEU A 11 4.31 -0.80 -10.62
C LEU A 11 5.72 -0.23 -10.72
N ILE A 12 6.74 -0.98 -10.31
CA ILE A 12 8.14 -0.57 -10.45
C ILE A 12 8.47 -0.32 -11.91
N VAL A 13 8.00 -1.19 -12.80
CA VAL A 13 8.26 -1.05 -14.23
C VAL A 13 7.57 0.18 -14.82
N ARG A 14 6.34 0.43 -14.41
CA ARG A 14 5.52 1.52 -14.96
C ARG A 14 5.78 2.86 -14.31
N GLU A 15 5.91 2.86 -12.99
CA GLU A 15 6.05 4.08 -12.20
C GLU A 15 7.01 3.79 -11.05
N TYR A 16 8.27 3.94 -11.34
CA TYR A 16 9.38 3.54 -10.49
C TYR A 16 9.25 4.06 -9.05
N PHE A 17 8.88 5.34 -8.90
CA PHE A 17 8.77 5.96 -7.58
C PHE A 17 7.77 5.21 -6.68
N TYR A 18 6.57 4.96 -7.21
CA TYR A 18 5.54 4.26 -6.44
C TYR A 18 5.92 2.83 -6.13
N GLY A 19 6.55 2.16 -7.08
CA GLY A 19 6.98 0.78 -6.87
C GLY A 19 8.04 0.66 -5.78
N ILE A 20 9.04 1.51 -5.81
CA ILE A 20 10.08 1.52 -4.78
C ILE A 20 9.51 1.92 -3.42
N PHE A 21 8.62 2.91 -3.39
CA PHE A 21 7.95 3.31 -2.17
C PHE A 21 7.17 2.13 -1.56
N ALA A 22 6.45 1.39 -2.40
CA ALA A 22 5.67 0.22 -1.96
C ALA A 22 6.55 -0.87 -1.35
N THR A 23 7.77 -1.07 -1.86
CA THR A 23 8.66 -2.10 -1.33
C THR A 23 9.11 -1.82 0.10
N SER A 24 9.12 -0.56 0.52
CA SER A 24 9.55 -0.17 1.86
C SER A 24 8.50 -0.42 2.94
N LEU A 25 7.26 -0.69 2.55
CA LEU A 25 6.15 -0.88 3.48
C LEU A 25 6.08 -2.31 3.98
N GLN A 26 5.62 -2.49 5.21
CA GLN A 26 5.20 -3.80 5.70
C GLN A 26 3.83 -4.11 5.12
N LYS A 27 3.69 -5.25 4.47
CA LYS A 27 2.44 -5.63 3.80
C LYS A 27 1.82 -6.83 4.50
N SER A 28 0.50 -6.80 4.71
CA SER A 28 -0.21 -7.91 5.33
C SER A 28 -1.65 -7.97 4.85
N PHE A 29 -2.21 -9.20 4.87
CA PHE A 29 -3.64 -9.38 4.70
C PHE A 29 -4.33 -9.28 6.04
N THR A 30 -5.55 -8.73 6.04
CA THR A 30 -6.35 -8.56 7.25
C THR A 30 -7.83 -8.72 6.93
N GLU A 31 -8.62 -9.07 7.94
CA GLU A 31 -10.07 -9.10 7.84
C GLU A 31 -10.71 -7.91 8.56
N HIS A 32 -9.90 -7.05 9.18
CA HIS A 32 -10.40 -5.95 10.01
C HIS A 32 -10.93 -4.77 9.20
N ILE A 33 -10.55 -4.67 7.92
CA ILE A 33 -11.02 -3.62 7.04
C ILE A 33 -11.61 -4.24 5.77
N PRO A 34 -12.60 -3.59 5.13
CA PRO A 34 -13.25 -4.19 3.96
C PRO A 34 -12.47 -4.07 2.66
N THR A 35 -11.50 -3.19 2.59
CA THR A 35 -10.74 -2.93 1.36
C THR A 35 -9.23 -2.95 1.62
N ALA A 36 -8.58 -1.81 1.60
CA ALA A 36 -7.16 -1.67 1.87
C ALA A 36 -6.91 -0.34 2.56
N GLY A 37 -5.80 -0.22 3.26
CA GLY A 37 -5.43 1.02 3.92
C GLY A 37 -3.99 1.02 4.37
N VAL A 38 -3.46 2.19 4.66
CA VAL A 38 -2.11 2.35 5.20
C VAL A 38 -2.20 2.94 6.60
N ARG A 39 -1.31 2.47 7.48
CA ARG A 39 -1.21 2.95 8.86
C ARG A 39 0.24 2.94 9.31
N PHE A 40 0.55 3.72 10.32
CA PHE A 40 1.86 3.68 10.94
C PHE A 40 1.82 2.74 12.14
N ASP A 41 2.77 1.82 12.21
CA ASP A 41 2.91 0.89 13.32
C ASP A 41 4.13 1.27 14.15
N LYS A 42 3.89 1.75 15.36
CA LYS A 42 4.94 2.20 16.27
C LYS A 42 5.86 1.06 16.71
N LYS A 43 5.34 -0.16 16.78
CA LYS A 43 6.12 -1.32 17.24
C LYS A 43 7.27 -1.64 16.31
N ILE A 44 7.03 -1.52 15.00
CA ILE A 44 8.05 -1.79 13.98
C ILE A 44 8.63 -0.51 13.42
N ASN A 45 8.13 0.64 13.85
CA ASN A 45 8.58 1.96 13.39
C ASN A 45 8.53 2.06 11.86
N ASN A 46 7.43 1.61 11.27
CA ASN A 46 7.26 1.61 9.83
C ASN A 46 5.78 1.71 9.48
N PHE A 47 5.50 2.10 8.24
CA PHE A 47 4.15 2.09 7.70
C PHE A 47 3.78 0.70 7.24
N CYS A 48 2.50 0.37 7.41
CA CYS A 48 1.93 -0.91 7.02
C CYS A 48 0.86 -0.70 5.96
N LEU A 49 0.87 -1.54 4.94
CA LEU A 49 -0.20 -1.64 3.96
C LEU A 49 -1.01 -2.87 4.32
N ASP A 50 -2.21 -2.66 4.83
CA ASP A 50 -3.14 -3.73 5.18
C ASP A 50 -4.16 -3.88 4.06
N ILE A 51 -4.39 -5.11 3.63
CA ILE A 51 -5.27 -5.41 2.50
C ILE A 51 -6.23 -6.52 2.91
N ASN A 52 -7.52 -6.31 2.66
CA ASN A 52 -8.48 -7.39 2.81
C ASN A 52 -8.26 -8.39 1.68
N LYS A 53 -7.99 -9.65 2.03
CA LYS A 53 -7.64 -10.67 1.05
C LYS A 53 -8.73 -10.92 0.02
N ASP A 54 -9.97 -11.05 0.47
CA ASP A 54 -11.10 -11.33 -0.43
C ASP A 54 -11.33 -10.16 -1.37
N PHE A 55 -11.25 -8.95 -0.87
CA PHE A 55 -11.33 -7.75 -1.70
C PHE A 55 -10.24 -7.76 -2.77
N TRP A 56 -9.00 -8.01 -2.38
CA TRP A 56 -7.86 -8.00 -3.30
C TRP A 56 -8.01 -9.06 -4.39
N MET A 57 -8.39 -10.28 -4.00
CA MET A 57 -8.51 -11.38 -4.94
C MET A 57 -9.69 -11.20 -5.91
N SER A 58 -10.65 -10.33 -5.58
CA SER A 58 -11.77 -10.01 -6.46
C SER A 58 -11.41 -9.02 -7.57
N LEU A 59 -10.24 -8.37 -7.49
CA LEU A 59 -9.86 -7.31 -8.41
C LEU A 59 -9.19 -7.84 -9.66
N GLU A 60 -9.46 -7.19 -10.79
CA GLU A 60 -8.70 -7.35 -12.03
C GLU A 60 -7.29 -6.77 -11.85
N PRO A 61 -6.29 -7.22 -12.63
CA PRO A 61 -4.92 -6.72 -12.49
C PRO A 61 -4.77 -5.20 -12.57
N GLN A 62 -5.50 -4.56 -13.47
CA GLN A 62 -5.44 -3.10 -13.58
C GLN A 62 -6.05 -2.40 -12.36
N HIS A 63 -7.06 -3.00 -11.75
CA HIS A 63 -7.68 -2.47 -10.56
C HIS A 63 -6.76 -2.65 -9.34
N LYS A 64 -6.01 -3.74 -9.28
CA LYS A 64 -5.00 -3.95 -8.26
C LYS A 64 -3.94 -2.85 -8.29
N LEU A 65 -3.46 -2.50 -9.48
CA LEU A 65 -2.53 -1.38 -9.65
C LEU A 65 -3.14 -0.07 -9.16
N GLY A 66 -4.41 0.17 -9.53
CA GLY A 66 -5.12 1.39 -9.13
C GLY A 66 -5.28 1.50 -7.62
N VAL A 67 -5.67 0.41 -6.96
CA VAL A 67 -5.83 0.39 -5.50
C VAL A 67 -4.49 0.66 -4.82
N LEU A 68 -3.43 -0.01 -5.29
CA LEU A 68 -2.10 0.16 -4.70
C LEU A 68 -1.61 1.60 -4.85
N LYS A 69 -1.74 2.18 -6.03
CA LYS A 69 -1.37 3.58 -6.26
C LYS A 69 -2.17 4.53 -5.38
N HIS A 70 -3.47 4.28 -5.25
CA HIS A 70 -4.35 5.11 -4.43
C HIS A 70 -3.88 5.13 -2.97
N GLU A 71 -3.55 3.96 -2.41
CA GLU A 71 -3.07 3.87 -1.04
C GLU A 71 -1.71 4.52 -0.86
N LEU A 72 -0.82 4.35 -1.83
CA LEU A 72 0.49 4.98 -1.81
C LEU A 72 0.38 6.52 -1.91
N LEU A 73 -0.59 7.00 -2.66
CA LEU A 73 -0.83 8.44 -2.78
C LEU A 73 -1.30 9.02 -1.44
N HIS A 74 -2.19 8.32 -0.73
CA HIS A 74 -2.59 8.71 0.62
C HIS A 74 -1.40 8.77 1.57
N LEU A 75 -0.53 7.76 1.51
CA LEU A 75 0.65 7.71 2.34
C LEU A 75 1.62 8.84 2.02
N ALA A 76 1.84 9.13 0.74
CA ALA A 76 2.70 10.23 0.31
C ALA A 76 2.16 11.57 0.80
N PHE A 77 0.85 11.78 0.68
CA PHE A 77 0.20 13.01 1.16
C PHE A 77 0.38 13.14 2.68
N PHE A 78 0.09 12.08 3.42
CA PHE A 78 0.27 12.07 4.87
C PHE A 78 1.70 12.41 5.26
N HIS A 79 2.67 11.79 4.58
CA HIS A 79 4.09 11.98 4.88
C HIS A 79 4.55 13.41 4.62
N LEU A 80 4.06 14.01 3.53
CA LEU A 80 4.49 15.35 3.11
C LEU A 80 3.76 16.47 3.84
N PHE A 81 2.49 16.27 4.22
CA PHE A 81 1.65 17.35 4.71
C PHE A 81 1.10 17.14 6.11
N GLU A 82 0.76 15.92 6.47
CA GLU A 82 0.12 15.63 7.75
C GLU A 82 1.10 15.08 8.79
N TYR A 83 2.03 14.25 8.37
CA TYR A 83 3.00 13.65 9.28
C TYR A 83 3.85 14.73 9.96
N GLU A 84 4.23 15.75 9.24
CA GLU A 84 5.03 16.84 9.79
C GLU A 84 4.28 17.60 10.88
N ASN A 85 2.96 17.62 10.81
CA ASN A 85 2.15 18.32 11.80
C ASN A 85 2.05 17.56 13.13
N TYR A 86 2.37 16.28 13.14
CA TYR A 86 2.38 15.47 14.36
C TYR A 86 3.71 15.52 15.10
N ILE A 87 4.71 15.98 14.45
CA ILE A 87 6.04 16.09 15.01
C ILE A 87 6.27 17.49 15.57
#